data_093a7183753379114c323a45d0b4ae8c
#
_entry.id   093a7183753379114c323a45d0b4ae8c
#
_cell.length_a   1.000
_cell.length_b   1.000
_cell.length_c   1.000
_cell.angle_alpha   90.00
_cell.angle_beta   90.00
_cell.angle_gamma   90.00
#
_symmetry.space_group_name_H-M   'P 1'
#
loop_
_entity.id
_entity.type
_entity.pdbx_description
1 polymer ?
#
loop_
_entity_poly.entity_id
_entity_poly.type
_entity_poly.pdbx_seq_one_letter_code
_entity_poly.pdbx_strand_id
1 'polypeptide(L)'
;MKIYSLHVGDTKVPYGQFYGGLAGWTGMRGMWRFATDKSHYIIVPIHAYLIDHPQSGLVLVDTGINWEQAHEHDRYYRGVLHYVLDADEYLLTREQELPAQVERLGYRCEDIRTVILTHFHEDHVGGLRYVPEAKVVAAQAEWQALKMKAFGFVPIVYRKSIEGVKVWGPVSFTSGPFHSFDTSQDLFGDGSVMLLPTPGHDPGHLCVLVRMDGYDILITGDIMYTLRHLAVDEVRAILFGGKFLDQQQIDSIRRIQRLRQALHGLVIVPGHDHTDYQYLFLEPFLADGVLSLEEREQIKAYETRLFRDRGHLVPGAMPHFVPPVPGERVGKAA
;
A
#
# COMPACT_ATOMS: atom_id res chain seq x y z
N MET A 1 15.07 12.35 -10.85
CA MET A 1 14.54 11.36 -9.88
C MET A 1 13.81 10.27 -10.65
N LYS A 2 13.89 9.03 -10.20
CA LYS A 2 13.14 7.90 -10.77
C LYS A 2 12.38 7.17 -9.67
N ILE A 3 11.29 6.52 -10.02
CA ILE A 3 10.50 5.69 -9.11
C ILE A 3 10.08 4.39 -9.82
N TYR A 4 10.42 3.28 -9.24
CA TYR A 4 10.15 1.95 -9.78
C TYR A 4 9.13 1.21 -8.93
N SER A 5 8.19 0.52 -9.57
CA SER A 5 7.29 -0.43 -8.92
C SER A 5 7.96 -1.79 -8.80
N LEU A 6 8.02 -2.33 -7.58
CA LEU A 6 8.55 -3.65 -7.27
C LEU A 6 7.39 -4.54 -6.84
N HIS A 7 7.10 -5.60 -7.58
CA HIS A 7 6.10 -6.60 -7.21
C HIS A 7 6.74 -7.59 -6.23
N VAL A 8 6.48 -7.42 -4.95
CA VAL A 8 7.19 -8.11 -3.86
C VAL A 8 6.31 -9.15 -3.15
N GLY A 9 5.37 -9.71 -3.85
CA GLY A 9 4.51 -10.81 -3.43
C GLY A 9 3.04 -10.56 -3.74
N ASP A 10 2.21 -11.51 -3.37
CA ASP A 10 0.76 -11.43 -3.47
C ASP A 10 0.16 -11.93 -2.16
N THR A 11 -1.08 -11.53 -1.88
CA THR A 11 -1.83 -12.08 -0.75
C THR A 11 -3.25 -12.43 -1.18
N LYS A 12 -3.77 -13.53 -0.62
CA LYS A 12 -5.13 -13.97 -0.83
C LYS A 12 -5.99 -13.50 0.35
N VAL A 13 -6.90 -12.60 0.08
CA VAL A 13 -7.71 -11.93 1.10
C VAL A 13 -9.21 -12.13 0.85
N PRO A 14 -10.04 -12.08 1.89
CA PRO A 14 -11.49 -12.10 1.72
C PRO A 14 -11.98 -10.87 0.93
N TYR A 15 -12.87 -11.10 -0.03
CA TYR A 15 -13.50 -10.02 -0.81
C TYR A 15 -14.10 -8.89 0.06
N GLY A 16 -14.71 -9.26 1.20
CA GLY A 16 -15.31 -8.30 2.12
C GLY A 16 -14.31 -7.33 2.77
N GLN A 17 -13.04 -7.69 2.83
CA GLN A 17 -11.99 -6.79 3.32
C GLN A 17 -11.81 -5.60 2.38
N PHE A 18 -11.91 -5.81 1.08
CA PHE A 18 -11.75 -4.77 0.07
C PHE A 18 -13.05 -4.02 -0.21
N TYR A 19 -14.17 -4.74 -0.30
CA TYR A 19 -15.41 -4.20 -0.82
C TYR A 19 -16.60 -4.36 0.15
N GLY A 20 -16.33 -4.72 1.38
CA GLY A 20 -17.37 -4.91 2.38
C GLY A 20 -18.16 -3.65 2.66
N GLY A 21 -17.53 -2.47 2.61
CA GLY A 21 -18.22 -1.18 2.76
C GLY A 21 -19.24 -0.94 1.66
N LEU A 22 -18.87 -1.23 0.39
CA LEU A 22 -19.76 -1.13 -0.77
C LEU A 22 -20.97 -2.09 -0.68
N ALA A 23 -20.77 -3.25 -0.08
CA ALA A 23 -21.82 -4.24 0.16
C ALA A 23 -22.60 -3.99 1.47
N GLY A 24 -22.30 -2.92 2.19
CA GLY A 24 -22.87 -2.62 3.51
C GLY A 24 -22.38 -3.54 4.64
N TRP A 25 -21.18 -4.12 4.49
CA TRP A 25 -20.57 -5.02 5.47
C TRP A 25 -19.69 -4.26 6.46
N THR A 26 -20.19 -3.22 7.07
CA THR A 26 -19.42 -2.40 8.02
C THR A 26 -19.62 -2.84 9.46
N GLY A 27 -18.71 -2.45 10.35
CA GLY A 27 -18.78 -2.70 11.79
C GLY A 27 -18.87 -4.19 12.14
N MET A 28 -19.69 -4.55 13.11
CA MET A 28 -19.86 -5.93 13.59
C MET A 28 -20.33 -6.91 12.51
N ARG A 29 -21.15 -6.44 11.57
CA ARG A 29 -21.61 -7.26 10.45
C ARG A 29 -20.45 -7.57 9.47
N GLY A 30 -19.60 -6.60 9.21
CA GLY A 30 -18.39 -6.79 8.40
C GLY A 30 -17.44 -7.79 9.06
N MET A 31 -17.19 -7.63 10.35
CA MET A 31 -16.35 -8.56 11.14
C MET A 31 -16.88 -9.99 11.10
N TRP A 32 -18.19 -10.18 11.31
CA TRP A 32 -18.80 -11.49 11.26
C TRP A 32 -18.66 -12.14 9.89
N ARG A 33 -18.92 -11.39 8.82
CA ARG A 33 -18.78 -11.90 7.45
C ARG A 33 -17.34 -12.21 7.08
N PHE A 34 -16.39 -11.37 7.46
CA PHE A 34 -14.97 -11.65 7.29
C PHE A 34 -14.56 -12.98 7.94
N ALA A 35 -14.99 -13.21 9.17
CA ALA A 35 -14.69 -14.42 9.93
C ALA A 35 -15.35 -15.69 9.36
N THR A 36 -16.53 -15.57 8.72
CA THR A 36 -17.35 -16.72 8.34
C THR A 36 -17.45 -16.97 6.84
N ASP A 37 -17.31 -15.94 6.01
CA ASP A 37 -17.39 -16.07 4.56
C ASP A 37 -16.01 -16.44 3.99
N LYS A 38 -15.79 -17.73 3.84
CA LYS A 38 -14.58 -18.31 3.23
C LYS A 38 -14.77 -18.64 1.73
N SER A 39 -15.88 -18.19 1.12
CA SER A 39 -16.25 -18.54 -0.25
C SER A 39 -15.75 -17.56 -1.30
N HIS A 40 -15.45 -16.33 -0.92
CA HIS A 40 -15.09 -15.25 -1.85
C HIS A 40 -13.75 -14.63 -1.45
N TYR A 41 -12.68 -15.19 -2.01
CA TYR A 41 -11.33 -14.64 -1.90
C TYR A 41 -10.91 -13.98 -3.21
N ILE A 42 -10.07 -12.96 -3.07
CA ILE A 42 -9.34 -12.33 -4.19
C ILE A 42 -7.84 -12.41 -3.90
N ILE A 43 -7.07 -12.54 -4.98
CA ILE A 43 -5.61 -12.40 -4.91
C ILE A 43 -5.29 -10.96 -5.26
N VAL A 44 -4.49 -10.32 -4.42
CA VAL A 44 -4.10 -8.92 -4.59
C VAL A 44 -2.59 -8.80 -4.52
N PRO A 45 -1.99 -7.91 -5.35
CA PRO A 45 -0.54 -7.75 -5.38
C PRO A 45 -0.05 -6.97 -4.15
N ILE A 46 1.18 -7.25 -3.75
CA ILE A 46 1.94 -6.50 -2.75
C ILE A 46 3.08 -5.80 -3.48
N HIS A 47 3.15 -4.47 -3.34
CA HIS A 47 4.19 -3.66 -3.98
C HIS A 47 5.04 -2.90 -2.96
N ALA A 48 6.31 -2.73 -3.31
CA ALA A 48 7.20 -1.74 -2.74
C ALA A 48 7.64 -0.78 -3.85
N TYR A 49 8.09 0.42 -3.50
CA TYR A 49 8.49 1.41 -4.51
C TYR A 49 9.91 1.89 -4.23
N LEU A 50 10.81 1.70 -5.21
CA LEU A 50 12.19 2.17 -5.11
C LEU A 50 12.32 3.53 -5.79
N ILE A 51 12.72 4.54 -5.02
CA ILE A 51 12.99 5.89 -5.49
C ILE A 51 14.50 6.08 -5.62
N ASP A 52 14.99 6.33 -6.83
CA ASP A 52 16.35 6.79 -7.07
C ASP A 52 16.39 8.32 -6.98
N HIS A 53 16.67 8.80 -5.76
CA HIS A 53 16.68 10.22 -5.45
C HIS A 53 18.06 10.82 -5.73
N PRO A 54 18.16 11.89 -6.54
CA PRO A 54 19.46 12.40 -7.04
C PRO A 54 20.41 12.88 -5.94
N GLN A 55 19.88 13.27 -4.78
CA GLN A 55 20.70 13.80 -3.67
C GLN A 55 20.70 12.89 -2.45
N SER A 56 19.59 12.20 -2.18
CA SER A 56 19.42 11.39 -0.96
C SER A 56 19.75 9.89 -1.19
N GLY A 57 20.07 9.49 -2.42
CA GLY A 57 20.32 8.10 -2.78
C GLY A 57 19.05 7.26 -2.85
N LEU A 58 19.18 5.96 -2.69
CA LEU A 58 18.05 5.04 -2.79
C LEU A 58 17.14 5.13 -1.57
N VAL A 59 15.86 5.34 -1.83
CA VAL A 59 14.77 5.39 -0.85
C VAL A 59 13.74 4.32 -1.22
N LEU A 60 13.38 3.49 -0.27
CA LEU A 60 12.37 2.45 -0.46
C LEU A 60 11.08 2.83 0.28
N VAL A 61 9.94 2.70 -0.35
CA VAL A 61 8.61 2.86 0.28
C VAL A 61 8.00 1.48 0.41
N ASP A 62 7.77 1.05 1.65
CA ASP A 62 7.39 -0.29 2.06
C ASP A 62 8.40 -1.36 1.63
N THR A 63 8.24 -2.60 2.06
CA THR A 63 9.25 -3.64 1.83
C THR A 63 8.68 -4.99 1.40
N GLY A 64 7.37 -5.12 1.32
CA GLY A 64 6.71 -6.38 0.99
C GLY A 64 6.82 -7.43 2.08
N ILE A 65 6.67 -8.69 1.67
CA ILE A 65 6.79 -9.88 2.50
C ILE A 65 8.16 -10.55 2.34
N ASN A 66 8.46 -11.52 3.19
CA ASN A 66 9.64 -12.35 3.07
C ASN A 66 9.30 -13.83 2.84
N TRP A 67 10.31 -14.60 2.45
CA TRP A 67 10.16 -16.03 2.16
C TRP A 67 9.55 -16.85 3.28
N GLU A 68 9.94 -16.58 4.52
CA GLU A 68 9.45 -17.34 5.68
C GLU A 68 7.96 -17.08 5.95
N GLN A 69 7.47 -15.87 5.69
CA GLN A 69 6.05 -15.54 5.82
C GLN A 69 5.20 -16.37 4.85
N ALA A 70 5.65 -16.54 3.61
CA ALA A 70 4.89 -17.24 2.58
C ALA A 70 5.06 -18.76 2.64
N HIS A 71 6.25 -19.28 2.99
CA HIS A 71 6.58 -20.71 2.83
C HIS A 71 6.85 -21.44 4.14
N GLU A 72 7.10 -20.73 5.23
CA GLU A 72 7.35 -21.28 6.56
C GLU A 72 6.42 -20.65 7.60
N HIS A 73 5.15 -20.45 7.22
CA HIS A 73 4.14 -19.72 7.98
C HIS A 73 4.06 -20.19 9.44
N ASP A 74 3.96 -21.51 9.68
CA ASP A 74 3.89 -22.12 11.02
C ASP A 74 5.11 -21.83 11.89
N ARG A 75 6.26 -21.65 11.25
CA ARG A 75 7.52 -21.34 11.93
C ARG A 75 7.67 -19.83 12.17
N TYR A 76 7.18 -19.01 11.24
CA TYR A 76 7.26 -17.57 11.31
C TYR A 76 6.30 -17.02 12.36
N TYR A 77 5.02 -17.38 12.28
CA TYR A 77 3.99 -16.98 13.24
C TYR A 77 3.82 -18.03 14.33
N ARG A 78 3.85 -17.60 15.58
CA ARG A 78 3.78 -18.53 16.74
C ARG A 78 2.51 -18.32 17.55
N GLY A 79 1.99 -19.42 18.12
CA GLY A 79 0.85 -19.41 19.04
C GLY A 79 -0.48 -19.10 18.33
N VAL A 80 -1.33 -18.31 18.97
CA VAL A 80 -2.67 -17.99 18.47
C VAL A 80 -2.63 -17.23 17.14
N LEU A 81 -1.56 -16.47 16.89
CA LEU A 81 -1.36 -15.73 15.64
C LEU A 81 -1.37 -16.62 14.40
N HIS A 82 -0.81 -17.82 14.51
CA HIS A 82 -0.82 -18.81 13.43
C HIS A 82 -2.25 -19.06 12.90
N TYR A 83 -3.24 -19.23 13.78
CA TYR A 83 -4.62 -19.50 13.38
C TYR A 83 -5.39 -18.27 12.87
N VAL A 84 -4.99 -17.07 13.25
CA VAL A 84 -5.71 -15.83 12.90
C VAL A 84 -5.17 -15.26 11.60
N LEU A 85 -3.84 -15.32 11.42
CA LEU A 85 -3.17 -14.87 10.19
C LEU A 85 -3.22 -15.93 9.07
N ASP A 86 -3.65 -17.15 9.38
CA ASP A 86 -3.95 -18.21 8.40
C ASP A 86 -5.14 -17.86 7.46
N ALA A 87 -5.78 -16.73 7.71
CA ALA A 87 -6.82 -16.21 6.81
C ALA A 87 -6.22 -15.50 5.58
N ASP A 88 -5.01 -14.93 5.71
CA ASP A 88 -4.30 -14.26 4.63
C ASP A 88 -3.18 -15.21 4.16
N GLU A 89 -3.36 -15.80 2.99
CA GLU A 89 -2.36 -16.66 2.36
C GLU A 89 -1.39 -15.80 1.56
N TYR A 90 -0.15 -15.70 2.00
CA TYR A 90 0.91 -15.03 1.27
C TYR A 90 1.50 -15.91 0.18
N LEU A 91 1.63 -15.36 -1.01
CA LEU A 91 2.20 -16.01 -2.18
C LEU A 91 3.47 -15.24 -2.60
N LEU A 92 4.59 -15.93 -2.67
CA LEU A 92 5.87 -15.31 -3.01
C LEU A 92 6.73 -16.29 -3.83
N THR A 93 7.23 -15.84 -4.97
CA THR A 93 8.28 -16.54 -5.72
C THR A 93 9.66 -15.96 -5.37
N ARG A 94 10.73 -16.65 -5.74
CA ARG A 94 12.10 -16.13 -5.52
C ARG A 94 12.37 -14.86 -6.30
N GLU A 95 11.78 -14.72 -7.47
CA GLU A 95 11.89 -13.56 -8.34
C GLU A 95 11.16 -12.33 -7.77
N GLN A 96 10.16 -12.56 -6.91
CA GLN A 96 9.43 -11.50 -6.23
C GLN A 96 10.08 -11.09 -4.90
N GLU A 97 11.04 -11.83 -4.34
CA GLU A 97 11.73 -11.37 -3.13
C GLU A 97 12.38 -10.00 -3.37
N LEU A 98 12.30 -9.12 -2.37
CA LEU A 98 12.81 -7.74 -2.47
C LEU A 98 14.24 -7.66 -3.03
N PRO A 99 15.22 -8.50 -2.61
CA PRO A 99 16.57 -8.47 -3.20
C PRO A 99 16.57 -8.73 -4.71
N ALA A 100 15.80 -9.72 -5.17
CA ALA A 100 15.74 -10.06 -6.60
C ALA A 100 15.12 -8.92 -7.42
N GLN A 101 14.10 -8.25 -6.88
CA GLN A 101 13.46 -7.11 -7.53
C GLN A 101 14.42 -5.89 -7.63
N VAL A 102 15.18 -5.62 -6.56
CA VAL A 102 16.17 -4.54 -6.52
C VAL A 102 17.34 -4.82 -7.47
N GLU A 103 17.87 -6.06 -7.48
CA GLU A 103 18.96 -6.49 -8.36
C GLU A 103 18.56 -6.43 -9.83
N ARG A 104 17.33 -6.74 -10.19
CA ARG A 104 16.82 -6.61 -11.57
C ARG A 104 16.94 -5.18 -12.12
N LEU A 105 16.88 -4.18 -11.24
CA LEU A 105 17.07 -2.78 -11.61
C LEU A 105 18.54 -2.33 -11.62
N GLY A 106 19.48 -3.23 -11.28
CA GLY A 106 20.92 -2.94 -11.21
C GLY A 106 21.36 -2.31 -9.89
N TYR A 107 20.52 -2.30 -8.86
CA TYR A 107 20.82 -1.82 -7.51
C TYR A 107 21.04 -2.99 -6.54
N ARG A 108 21.43 -2.68 -5.32
CA ARG A 108 21.59 -3.65 -4.23
C ARG A 108 20.83 -3.17 -2.98
N CYS A 109 20.31 -4.09 -2.19
CA CYS A 109 19.62 -3.74 -0.96
C CYS A 109 20.50 -2.94 0.03
N GLU A 110 21.81 -3.20 0.04
CA GLU A 110 22.76 -2.47 0.91
C GLU A 110 22.94 -0.99 0.50
N ASP A 111 22.55 -0.62 -0.73
CA ASP A 111 22.62 0.75 -1.21
C ASP A 111 21.41 1.58 -0.80
N ILE A 112 20.34 0.93 -0.29
CA ILE A 112 19.13 1.60 0.21
C ILE A 112 19.47 2.29 1.54
N ARG A 113 19.33 3.62 1.56
CA ARG A 113 19.68 4.47 2.72
C ARG A 113 18.49 4.74 3.62
N THR A 114 17.31 4.83 3.04
CA THR A 114 16.08 5.18 3.77
C THR A 114 14.96 4.23 3.35
N VAL A 115 14.23 3.73 4.32
CA VAL A 115 12.95 3.03 4.12
C VAL A 115 11.86 3.89 4.72
N ILE A 116 10.81 4.17 3.96
CA ILE A 116 9.60 4.82 4.44
C ILE A 116 8.54 3.73 4.58
N LEU A 117 8.00 3.54 5.77
CA LEU A 117 6.87 2.65 5.98
C LEU A 117 5.58 3.45 6.00
N THR A 118 4.63 3.07 5.15
CA THR A 118 3.27 3.65 5.17
C THR A 118 2.58 3.30 6.48
N HIS A 119 2.77 2.06 6.97
CA HIS A 119 2.28 1.54 8.25
C HIS A 119 3.00 0.22 8.61
N PHE A 120 2.60 -0.47 9.70
CA PHE A 120 3.35 -1.61 10.23
C PHE A 120 2.72 -2.99 9.95
N HIS A 121 1.78 -3.12 9.01
CA HIS A 121 1.27 -4.45 8.68
C HIS A 121 2.33 -5.32 7.99
N GLU A 122 2.12 -6.63 8.07
CA GLU A 122 3.08 -7.68 7.75
C GLU A 122 3.61 -7.62 6.32
N ASP A 123 2.76 -7.27 5.38
CA ASP A 123 3.05 -7.16 3.95
C ASP A 123 3.71 -5.84 3.54
N HIS A 124 3.93 -4.94 4.50
CA HIS A 124 4.70 -3.70 4.32
C HIS A 124 6.06 -3.75 5.01
N VAL A 125 6.20 -4.57 6.06
CA VAL A 125 7.41 -4.62 6.89
C VAL A 125 8.24 -5.90 6.75
N GLY A 126 7.71 -6.92 6.05
CA GLY A 126 8.33 -8.24 6.00
C GLY A 126 9.73 -8.26 5.38
N GLY A 127 9.99 -7.38 4.42
CA GLY A 127 11.29 -7.26 3.74
C GLY A 127 12.33 -6.42 4.47
N LEU A 128 12.03 -5.81 5.64
CA LEU A 128 12.99 -5.00 6.41
C LEU A 128 14.28 -5.75 6.75
N ARG A 129 14.22 -7.06 6.88
CA ARG A 129 15.39 -7.93 7.10
C ARG A 129 16.46 -7.84 6.01
N TYR A 130 16.09 -7.46 4.79
CA TYR A 130 16.98 -7.32 3.64
C TYR A 130 17.70 -5.97 3.58
N VAL A 131 17.27 -5.00 4.40
CA VAL A 131 17.79 -3.63 4.45
C VAL A 131 18.15 -3.19 5.89
N PRO A 132 18.93 -4.00 6.63
CA PRO A 132 19.13 -3.82 8.09
C PRO A 132 19.89 -2.54 8.45
N GLU A 133 20.59 -1.93 7.52
CA GLU A 133 21.39 -0.71 7.74
C GLU A 133 20.65 0.57 7.33
N ALA A 134 19.47 0.45 6.72
CA ALA A 134 18.68 1.59 6.32
C ALA A 134 18.07 2.31 7.54
N LYS A 135 17.93 3.64 7.44
CA LYS A 135 17.11 4.40 8.38
C LYS A 135 15.64 4.15 8.03
N VAL A 136 14.88 3.60 8.97
CA VAL A 136 13.44 3.33 8.79
C VAL A 136 12.62 4.49 9.33
N VAL A 137 11.85 5.10 8.47
CA VAL A 137 10.98 6.26 8.73
C VAL A 137 9.54 5.78 8.81
N ALA A 138 8.85 6.12 9.89
CA ALA A 138 7.42 5.84 10.07
C ALA A 138 6.78 6.94 10.93
N ALA A 139 5.47 7.12 10.83
CA ALA A 139 4.77 8.07 11.69
C ALA A 139 4.88 7.69 13.16
N GLN A 140 5.11 8.68 14.04
CA GLN A 140 5.21 8.45 15.48
C GLN A 140 3.97 7.75 16.05
N ALA A 141 2.79 7.98 15.45
CA ALA A 141 1.54 7.36 15.88
C ALA A 141 1.45 5.86 15.58
N GLU A 142 2.28 5.32 14.63
CA GLU A 142 2.31 3.88 14.34
C GLU A 142 2.70 3.02 15.56
N TRP A 143 3.50 3.55 16.47
CA TRP A 143 3.78 2.84 17.73
C TRP A 143 2.54 2.57 18.59
N GLN A 144 1.39 3.22 18.30
CA GLN A 144 0.11 2.89 18.93
C GLN A 144 -0.48 1.60 18.33
N ALA A 145 -0.30 1.36 17.02
CA ALA A 145 -0.74 0.13 16.35
C ALA A 145 -0.13 -1.13 17.00
N LEU A 146 1.13 -1.05 17.45
CA LEU A 146 1.79 -2.15 18.20
C LEU A 146 1.06 -2.56 19.49
N LYS A 147 0.18 -1.73 20.01
CA LYS A 147 -0.60 -1.98 21.22
C LYS A 147 -2.03 -2.45 20.91
N MET A 148 -2.46 -2.31 19.67
CA MET A 148 -3.79 -2.67 19.24
C MET A 148 -3.93 -4.19 19.15
N LYS A 149 -5.11 -4.68 19.49
CA LYS A 149 -5.42 -6.12 19.48
C LYS A 149 -6.80 -6.35 18.89
N ALA A 150 -6.88 -7.20 17.88
CA ALA A 150 -8.13 -7.76 17.42
C ALA A 150 -8.73 -8.65 18.52
N PHE A 151 -10.05 -8.56 18.72
CA PHE A 151 -10.78 -9.31 19.74
C PHE A 151 -10.20 -9.18 21.17
N GLY A 152 -9.38 -8.14 21.42
CA GLY A 152 -8.77 -7.87 22.72
C GLY A 152 -7.52 -8.68 23.07
N PHE A 153 -7.13 -9.66 22.25
CA PHE A 153 -5.98 -10.53 22.54
C PHE A 153 -5.03 -10.79 21.36
N VAL A 154 -5.47 -10.65 20.09
CA VAL A 154 -4.64 -10.89 18.91
C VAL A 154 -3.94 -9.60 18.49
N PRO A 155 -2.60 -9.48 18.52
CA PRO A 155 -1.90 -8.32 17.99
C PRO A 155 -2.21 -8.14 16.50
N ILE A 156 -2.50 -6.91 16.08
CA ILE A 156 -2.70 -6.58 14.65
C ILE A 156 -1.39 -6.31 13.92
N VAL A 157 -0.30 -6.12 14.65
CA VAL A 157 1.07 -5.99 14.13
C VAL A 157 1.96 -7.05 14.77
N TYR A 158 2.67 -7.80 13.95
CA TYR A 158 3.59 -8.82 14.41
C TYR A 158 4.98 -8.23 14.65
N ARG A 159 5.33 -7.98 15.91
CA ARG A 159 6.55 -7.26 16.30
C ARG A 159 7.84 -7.85 15.75
N LYS A 160 7.91 -9.17 15.53
CA LYS A 160 9.10 -9.84 15.01
C LYS A 160 9.55 -9.24 13.66
N SER A 161 8.63 -8.80 12.83
CA SER A 161 8.94 -8.23 11.51
C SER A 161 9.73 -6.92 11.59
N ILE A 162 9.63 -6.19 12.71
CA ILE A 162 10.30 -4.89 12.91
C ILE A 162 11.45 -4.93 13.93
N GLU A 163 11.68 -6.08 14.61
CA GLU A 163 12.71 -6.20 15.66
C GLU A 163 14.14 -5.98 15.15
N GLY A 164 14.41 -6.21 13.86
CA GLY A 164 15.73 -6.06 13.24
C GLY A 164 16.13 -4.62 12.89
N VAL A 165 15.23 -3.67 13.03
CA VAL A 165 15.49 -2.26 12.65
C VAL A 165 16.44 -1.61 13.63
N LYS A 166 17.61 -1.14 13.12
CA LYS A 166 18.67 -0.52 13.93
C LYS A 166 18.46 0.98 14.15
N VAL A 167 17.94 1.66 13.12
CA VAL A 167 17.79 3.12 13.14
C VAL A 167 16.36 3.51 12.77
N TRP A 168 15.64 4.05 13.74
CA TRP A 168 14.30 4.59 13.55
C TRP A 168 14.31 6.11 13.36
N GLY A 169 13.49 6.60 12.41
CA GLY A 169 13.22 8.02 12.17
C GLY A 169 11.74 8.33 12.35
N PRO A 170 11.23 8.47 13.58
CA PRO A 170 9.83 8.76 13.82
C PRO A 170 9.44 10.14 13.27
N VAL A 171 8.28 10.21 12.59
CA VAL A 171 7.75 11.43 11.97
C VAL A 171 6.58 11.98 12.77
N SER A 172 6.59 13.29 12.99
CA SER A 172 5.54 14.02 13.73
C SER A 172 4.82 15.08 12.87
N PHE A 173 5.06 15.11 11.56
CA PHE A 173 4.42 16.01 10.58
C PHE A 173 4.51 17.50 10.93
N THR A 174 5.73 18.02 11.02
CA THR A 174 6.03 19.39 11.51
C THR A 174 6.31 20.41 10.40
N SER A 175 6.20 20.02 9.11
CA SER A 175 6.47 20.93 7.98
C SER A 175 5.28 21.85 7.63
N GLY A 176 4.18 21.78 8.40
CA GLY A 176 3.00 22.62 8.21
C GLY A 176 2.01 22.08 7.18
N PRO A 177 1.03 22.90 6.76
CA PRO A 177 -0.01 22.49 5.83
C PRO A 177 0.54 22.18 4.44
N PHE A 178 -0.10 21.20 3.76
CA PHE A 178 0.17 20.87 2.39
C PHE A 178 -1.15 20.59 1.65
N HIS A 179 -1.58 21.51 0.80
CA HIS A 179 -2.87 21.47 0.08
C HIS A 179 -4.06 21.16 1.01
N SER A 180 -4.63 19.97 0.90
CA SER A 180 -5.80 19.50 1.68
C SER A 180 -5.46 18.87 3.03
N PHE A 181 -4.17 18.82 3.38
CA PHE A 181 -3.67 18.30 4.63
C PHE A 181 -3.25 19.43 5.57
N ASP A 182 -3.70 19.39 6.81
CA ASP A 182 -3.39 20.42 7.81
C ASP A 182 -1.92 20.38 8.26
N THR A 183 -1.31 19.20 8.15
CA THR A 183 0.10 18.96 8.48
C THR A 183 0.74 18.04 7.46
N SER A 184 2.04 18.12 7.32
CA SER A 184 2.86 17.31 6.45
C SER A 184 4.26 17.14 6.99
N GLN A 185 5.07 16.31 6.37
CA GLN A 185 6.51 16.23 6.62
C GLN A 185 7.25 16.25 5.28
N ASP A 186 8.03 17.26 5.04
CA ASP A 186 9.05 17.26 4.00
C ASP A 186 10.21 16.40 4.50
N LEU A 187 10.43 15.24 3.86
CA LEU A 187 11.38 14.26 4.37
C LEU A 187 12.85 14.72 4.25
N PHE A 188 13.17 15.40 3.15
CA PHE A 188 14.54 15.82 2.84
C PHE A 188 14.74 17.34 2.91
N GLY A 189 13.67 18.12 3.10
CA GLY A 189 13.71 19.57 3.20
C GLY A 189 13.80 20.29 1.85
N ASP A 190 13.64 19.56 0.74
CA ASP A 190 13.69 20.09 -0.63
C ASP A 190 12.34 20.00 -1.37
N GLY A 191 11.31 19.50 -0.68
CA GLY A 191 9.97 19.33 -1.20
C GLY A 191 9.81 18.18 -2.18
N SER A 192 10.82 17.35 -2.39
CA SER A 192 10.81 16.24 -3.35
C SER A 192 9.99 15.04 -2.88
N VAL A 193 10.03 14.74 -1.58
CA VAL A 193 9.28 13.63 -0.94
C VAL A 193 8.53 14.16 0.28
N MET A 194 7.20 14.21 0.15
CA MET A 194 6.30 14.67 1.20
C MET A 194 5.55 13.51 1.83
N LEU A 195 5.59 13.40 3.16
CA LEU A 195 4.80 12.45 3.92
C LEU A 195 3.52 13.14 4.40
N LEU A 196 2.39 12.52 4.13
CA LEU A 196 1.05 13.06 4.41
C LEU A 196 0.32 12.14 5.40
N PRO A 197 -0.14 12.64 6.57
CA PRO A 197 -0.84 11.82 7.55
C PRO A 197 -2.21 11.40 7.03
N THR A 198 -2.45 10.10 6.95
CA THR A 198 -3.70 9.50 6.48
C THR A 198 -4.18 8.42 7.45
N PRO A 199 -4.50 8.78 8.71
CA PRO A 199 -4.99 7.81 9.68
C PRO A 199 -6.32 7.20 9.25
N GLY A 200 -6.59 5.98 9.69
CA GLY A 200 -7.85 5.27 9.44
C GLY A 200 -7.66 3.79 9.22
N HIS A 201 -6.77 3.38 8.34
CA HIS A 201 -6.33 2.00 8.24
C HIS A 201 -5.61 1.59 9.54
N ASP A 202 -4.59 2.37 9.89
CA ASP A 202 -3.89 2.37 11.18
C ASP A 202 -3.83 3.80 11.76
N PRO A 203 -3.58 3.96 13.07
CA PRO A 203 -3.51 5.28 13.72
C PRO A 203 -2.42 6.19 13.15
N GLY A 204 -1.32 5.61 12.70
CA GLY A 204 -0.15 6.34 12.16
C GLY A 204 0.05 6.15 10.67
N HIS A 205 -0.92 5.63 9.95
CA HIS A 205 -0.81 5.45 8.51
C HIS A 205 -0.47 6.76 7.80
N LEU A 206 0.41 6.71 6.80
CA LEU A 206 0.81 7.84 5.98
C LEU A 206 0.84 7.49 4.47
N CYS A 207 0.60 8.51 3.64
CA CYS A 207 0.87 8.45 2.21
C CYS A 207 2.22 9.12 1.90
N VAL A 208 2.84 8.70 0.81
CA VAL A 208 4.09 9.27 0.30
C VAL A 208 3.84 9.95 -1.02
N LEU A 209 4.01 11.27 -1.08
CA LEU A 209 3.96 12.05 -2.31
C LEU A 209 5.39 12.25 -2.82
N VAL A 210 5.63 11.82 -4.05
CA VAL A 210 6.92 11.96 -4.76
C VAL A 210 6.74 12.96 -5.89
N ARG A 211 7.50 14.06 -5.86
CA ARG A 211 7.45 15.08 -6.90
C ARG A 211 8.41 14.75 -8.02
N MET A 212 7.84 14.50 -9.18
CA MET A 212 8.58 14.23 -10.41
C MET A 212 8.69 15.50 -11.28
N ASP A 213 9.36 15.42 -12.40
CA ASP A 213 9.44 16.54 -13.33
C ASP A 213 8.12 16.70 -14.11
N GLY A 214 7.34 17.72 -13.73
CA GLY A 214 6.07 18.06 -14.34
C GLY A 214 4.86 17.20 -13.93
N TYR A 215 4.98 16.34 -12.90
CA TYR A 215 3.87 15.57 -12.30
C TYR A 215 4.23 15.08 -10.91
N ASP A 216 3.23 14.59 -10.19
CA ASP A 216 3.41 14.04 -8.85
C ASP A 216 2.89 12.59 -8.80
N ILE A 217 3.50 11.75 -7.95
CA ILE A 217 3.03 10.38 -7.67
C ILE A 217 2.67 10.29 -6.19
N LEU A 218 1.46 9.84 -5.88
CA LEU A 218 1.01 9.59 -4.52
C LEU A 218 0.89 8.09 -4.27
N ILE A 219 1.81 7.53 -3.50
CA ILE A 219 1.73 6.18 -2.97
C ILE A 219 0.84 6.23 -1.74
N THR A 220 -0.32 5.57 -1.80
CA THR A 220 -1.34 5.72 -0.76
C THR A 220 -1.26 4.68 0.33
N GLY A 221 -0.46 3.62 0.17
CA GLY A 221 -0.55 2.48 1.08
C GLY A 221 -2.00 2.01 1.23
N ASP A 222 -2.35 1.50 2.37
CA ASP A 222 -3.61 0.81 2.64
C ASP A 222 -4.76 1.70 3.05
N ILE A 223 -4.58 3.02 3.02
CA ILE A 223 -5.72 3.93 3.18
C ILE A 223 -6.74 3.72 2.04
N MET A 224 -6.25 3.27 0.88
CA MET A 224 -7.04 2.82 -0.27
C MET A 224 -6.36 1.60 -0.90
N TYR A 225 -7.06 0.49 -0.95
CA TYR A 225 -6.55 -0.72 -1.62
C TYR A 225 -6.59 -0.63 -3.14
N THR A 226 -7.61 0.03 -3.69
CA THR A 226 -7.80 0.18 -5.13
C THR A 226 -8.23 1.60 -5.48
N LEU A 227 -7.97 2.02 -6.71
CA LEU A 227 -8.42 3.33 -7.20
C LEU A 227 -9.96 3.50 -7.11
N ARG A 228 -10.70 2.41 -7.08
CA ARG A 228 -12.16 2.42 -6.92
C ARG A 228 -12.61 2.97 -5.58
N HIS A 229 -11.83 2.77 -4.50
CA HIS A 229 -12.12 3.37 -3.19
C HIS A 229 -12.08 4.91 -3.23
N LEU A 230 -11.31 5.49 -4.16
CA LEU A 230 -11.33 6.93 -4.37
C LEU A 230 -12.54 7.40 -5.19
N ALA A 231 -13.06 6.56 -6.08
CA ALA A 231 -14.17 6.90 -6.97
C ALA A 231 -15.55 6.86 -6.29
N VAL A 232 -15.69 6.10 -5.20
CA VAL A 232 -16.92 5.95 -4.42
C VAL A 232 -16.67 6.36 -2.97
N ASP A 233 -17.66 6.99 -2.33
CA ASP A 233 -17.56 7.47 -0.95
C ASP A 233 -17.74 6.35 0.09
N GLU A 234 -17.81 5.09 -0.33
CA GLU A 234 -17.82 3.93 0.52
C GLU A 234 -16.41 3.42 0.73
N VAL A 235 -16.21 2.88 1.91
CA VAL A 235 -14.94 2.28 2.32
C VAL A 235 -15.08 0.78 2.52
N ARG A 236 -13.95 0.11 2.58
CA ARG A 236 -13.86 -1.31 2.91
C ARG A 236 -14.54 -1.66 4.23
N ALA A 237 -14.80 -2.93 4.47
CA ALA A 237 -15.18 -3.40 5.79
C ALA A 237 -14.05 -3.12 6.79
N ILE A 238 -14.38 -2.47 7.91
CA ILE A 238 -13.45 -2.19 8.99
C ILE A 238 -13.48 -3.34 9.98
N LEU A 239 -12.37 -4.07 10.06
CA LEU A 239 -12.30 -5.28 10.89
C LEU A 239 -11.87 -5.00 12.32
N PHE A 240 -10.92 -4.09 12.53
CA PHE A 240 -10.24 -3.96 13.82
C PHE A 240 -10.29 -2.55 14.41
N GLY A 241 -10.52 -1.53 13.59
CA GLY A 241 -10.40 -0.13 13.99
C GLY A 241 -11.62 0.49 14.65
N GLY A 242 -12.79 -0.15 14.52
CA GLY A 242 -14.06 0.39 14.99
C GLY A 242 -14.47 1.71 14.30
N LYS A 243 -15.56 2.32 14.76
CA LYS A 243 -16.15 3.50 14.11
C LYS A 243 -15.21 4.72 14.03
N PHE A 244 -14.29 4.85 14.96
CA PHE A 244 -13.37 6.00 14.98
C PHE A 244 -12.37 5.94 13.84
N LEU A 245 -11.71 4.81 13.63
CA LEU A 245 -10.78 4.63 12.52
C LEU A 245 -11.51 4.61 11.18
N ASP A 246 -12.72 4.08 11.14
CA ASP A 246 -13.59 4.13 9.95
C ASP A 246 -13.83 5.57 9.49
N GLN A 247 -14.20 6.46 10.41
CA GLN A 247 -14.38 7.87 10.10
C GLN A 247 -13.08 8.55 9.66
N GLN A 248 -11.96 8.24 10.31
CA GLN A 248 -10.66 8.77 9.93
C GLN A 248 -10.25 8.31 8.52
N GLN A 249 -10.53 7.06 8.14
CA GLN A 249 -10.28 6.57 6.79
C GLN A 249 -11.08 7.34 5.74
N ILE A 250 -12.38 7.56 5.99
CA ILE A 250 -13.25 8.36 5.13
C ILE A 250 -12.68 9.77 4.97
N ASP A 251 -12.29 10.41 6.06
CA ASP A 251 -11.75 11.77 6.03
C ASP A 251 -10.40 11.84 5.31
N SER A 252 -9.55 10.83 5.47
CA SER A 252 -8.27 10.71 4.74
C SER A 252 -8.49 10.53 3.24
N ILE A 253 -9.40 9.67 2.82
CA ILE A 253 -9.77 9.49 1.41
C ILE A 253 -10.31 10.79 0.82
N ARG A 254 -11.17 11.52 1.54
CA ARG A 254 -11.67 12.83 1.12
C ARG A 254 -10.57 13.89 0.98
N ARG A 255 -9.54 13.85 1.83
CA ARG A 255 -8.35 14.70 1.67
C ARG A 255 -7.59 14.35 0.39
N ILE A 256 -7.42 13.08 0.08
CA ILE A 256 -6.80 12.62 -1.18
C ILE A 256 -7.64 13.06 -2.40
N GLN A 257 -8.97 12.97 -2.34
CA GLN A 257 -9.84 13.47 -3.41
C GLN A 257 -9.63 14.98 -3.67
N ARG A 258 -9.53 15.79 -2.61
CA ARG A 258 -9.24 17.23 -2.74
C ARG A 258 -7.83 17.50 -3.24
N LEU A 259 -6.83 16.71 -2.79
CA LEU A 259 -5.45 16.81 -3.28
C LEU A 259 -5.40 16.56 -4.80
N ARG A 260 -6.09 15.51 -5.27
CA ARG A 260 -6.19 15.19 -6.69
C ARG A 260 -6.80 16.32 -7.51
N GLN A 261 -7.76 17.07 -6.96
CA GLN A 261 -8.35 18.23 -7.61
C GLN A 261 -7.37 19.42 -7.67
N ALA A 262 -6.53 19.56 -6.66
CA ALA A 262 -5.53 20.64 -6.57
C ALA A 262 -4.28 20.39 -7.43
N LEU A 263 -3.87 19.13 -7.56
CA LEU A 263 -2.68 18.70 -8.32
C LEU A 263 -3.11 17.99 -9.61
N HIS A 264 -3.23 18.72 -10.71
CA HIS A 264 -3.75 18.19 -11.98
C HIS A 264 -2.90 17.08 -12.61
N GLY A 265 -1.60 17.02 -12.28
CA GLY A 265 -0.67 15.97 -12.74
C GLY A 265 -0.48 14.83 -11.75
N LEU A 266 -1.33 14.71 -10.71
CA LEU A 266 -1.21 13.68 -9.70
C LEU A 266 -1.59 12.30 -10.25
N VAL A 267 -0.67 11.36 -10.14
CA VAL A 267 -0.89 9.92 -10.37
C VAL A 267 -1.02 9.25 -9.01
N ILE A 268 -2.10 8.51 -8.82
CA ILE A 268 -2.40 7.84 -7.54
C ILE A 268 -2.04 6.37 -7.66
N VAL A 269 -1.28 5.88 -6.69
CA VAL A 269 -0.82 4.49 -6.60
C VAL A 269 -1.42 3.86 -5.34
N PRO A 270 -2.50 3.08 -5.47
CA PRO A 270 -3.15 2.37 -4.37
C PRO A 270 -2.29 1.24 -3.79
N GLY A 271 -2.61 0.79 -2.56
CA GLY A 271 -1.83 -0.23 -1.87
C GLY A 271 -1.87 -1.61 -2.55
N HIS A 272 -3.07 -2.06 -2.94
CA HIS A 272 -3.28 -3.43 -3.44
C HIS A 272 -4.25 -3.47 -4.63
N ASP A 273 -4.03 -2.61 -5.62
CA ASP A 273 -4.95 -2.57 -6.76
C ASP A 273 -4.79 -3.83 -7.62
N HIS A 274 -5.79 -4.71 -7.56
CA HIS A 274 -5.84 -5.97 -8.29
C HIS A 274 -6.61 -5.83 -9.61
N THR A 275 -6.85 -4.61 -10.06
CA THR A 275 -7.60 -4.33 -11.28
C THR A 275 -6.66 -4.08 -12.46
N ASP A 276 -7.25 -3.88 -13.63
CA ASP A 276 -6.54 -3.47 -14.85
C ASP A 276 -5.71 -2.17 -14.64
N TYR A 277 -6.06 -1.33 -13.68
CA TYR A 277 -5.28 -0.14 -13.34
C TYR A 277 -3.83 -0.49 -12.94
N GLN A 278 -3.65 -1.48 -12.09
CA GLN A 278 -2.32 -1.92 -11.65
C GLN A 278 -1.54 -2.56 -12.80
N TYR A 279 -2.14 -3.56 -13.45
CA TYR A 279 -1.41 -4.44 -14.36
C TYR A 279 -1.21 -3.87 -15.77
N LEU A 280 -2.12 -3.01 -16.24
CA LEU A 280 -2.01 -2.40 -17.57
C LEU A 280 -1.37 -1.02 -17.57
N PHE A 281 -1.36 -0.33 -16.42
CA PHE A 281 -0.84 1.04 -16.33
C PHE A 281 0.31 1.17 -15.33
N LEU A 282 0.05 0.97 -14.02
CA LEU A 282 1.05 1.32 -13.01
C LEU A 282 2.31 0.46 -13.11
N GLU A 283 2.17 -0.85 -13.16
CA GLU A 283 3.30 -1.78 -13.15
C GLU A 283 4.16 -1.67 -14.42
N PRO A 284 3.58 -1.67 -15.67
CA PRO A 284 4.36 -1.48 -16.88
C PRO A 284 4.98 -0.09 -17.01
N PHE A 285 4.23 0.96 -16.64
CA PHE A 285 4.67 2.34 -16.85
C PHE A 285 5.76 2.77 -15.86
N LEU A 286 5.71 2.27 -14.62
CA LEU A 286 6.75 2.53 -13.63
C LEU A 286 7.97 1.61 -13.76
N ALA A 287 8.00 0.71 -14.75
CA ALA A 287 9.15 -0.17 -14.98
C ALA A 287 10.43 0.59 -15.36
N ASP A 288 10.30 1.71 -16.08
CA ASP A 288 11.43 2.55 -16.51
C ASP A 288 11.75 3.70 -15.53
N GLY A 289 10.97 3.82 -14.46
CA GLY A 289 11.17 4.77 -13.36
C GLY A 289 10.70 6.19 -13.63
N VAL A 290 10.12 6.49 -14.80
CA VAL A 290 9.51 7.77 -15.15
C VAL A 290 8.29 7.53 -16.04
N LEU A 291 7.27 8.39 -15.90
CA LEU A 291 6.09 8.35 -16.75
C LEU A 291 6.23 9.38 -17.89
N SER A 292 6.10 8.92 -19.11
CA SER A 292 5.96 9.79 -20.30
C SER A 292 4.65 10.58 -20.24
N LEU A 293 4.56 11.61 -21.06
CA LEU A 293 3.31 12.38 -21.17
C LEU A 293 2.14 11.50 -21.64
N GLU A 294 2.38 10.63 -22.62
CA GLU A 294 1.38 9.71 -23.15
C GLU A 294 0.84 8.74 -22.10
N GLU A 295 1.73 8.14 -21.30
CA GLU A 295 1.33 7.24 -20.20
C GLU A 295 0.50 7.96 -19.14
N ARG A 296 0.87 9.19 -18.78
CA ARG A 296 0.08 10.03 -17.86
C ARG A 296 -1.30 10.36 -18.41
N GLU A 297 -1.41 10.62 -19.72
CA GLU A 297 -2.70 10.85 -20.37
C GLU A 297 -3.56 9.59 -20.40
N GLN A 298 -2.97 8.42 -20.61
CA GLN A 298 -3.69 7.13 -20.55
C GLN A 298 -4.21 6.85 -19.13
N ILE A 299 -3.38 7.05 -18.10
CA ILE A 299 -3.79 6.94 -16.70
C ILE A 299 -4.97 7.89 -16.41
N LYS A 300 -4.86 9.14 -16.80
CA LYS A 300 -5.91 10.14 -16.60
C LYS A 300 -7.21 9.81 -17.33
N ALA A 301 -7.11 9.25 -18.52
CA ALA A 301 -8.28 8.79 -19.28
C ALA A 301 -8.96 7.60 -18.59
N TYR A 302 -8.17 6.65 -18.06
CA TYR A 302 -8.70 5.55 -17.26
C TYR A 302 -9.41 6.06 -16.00
N GLU A 303 -8.76 6.89 -15.21
CA GLU A 303 -9.35 7.51 -14.03
C GLU A 303 -10.66 8.23 -14.35
N THR A 304 -10.68 9.04 -15.43
CA THR A 304 -11.86 9.81 -15.84
C THR A 304 -13.04 8.87 -16.14
N ARG A 305 -12.81 7.76 -16.84
CA ARG A 305 -13.84 6.75 -17.07
C ARG A 305 -14.33 6.13 -15.77
N LEU A 306 -13.40 5.70 -14.91
CA LEU A 306 -13.71 5.10 -13.63
C LEU A 306 -14.60 6.01 -12.77
N PHE A 307 -14.27 7.31 -12.67
CA PHE A 307 -15.04 8.28 -11.90
C PHE A 307 -16.39 8.63 -12.52
N ARG A 308 -16.49 8.64 -13.85
CA ARG A 308 -17.75 8.85 -14.55
C ARG A 308 -18.71 7.68 -14.36
N ASP A 309 -18.17 6.47 -14.45
CA ASP A 309 -18.96 5.23 -14.50
C ASP A 309 -19.13 4.61 -13.09
N ARG A 310 -19.31 5.44 -12.07
CA ARG A 310 -19.46 5.04 -10.66
C ARG A 310 -20.48 3.91 -10.43
N GLY A 311 -21.57 3.86 -11.23
CA GLY A 311 -22.58 2.81 -11.14
C GLY A 311 -22.08 1.40 -11.52
N HIS A 312 -20.98 1.29 -12.26
CA HIS A 312 -20.37 0.01 -12.66
C HIS A 312 -19.37 -0.51 -11.61
N LEU A 313 -19.13 0.24 -10.54
CA LEU A 313 -18.22 -0.12 -9.44
C LEU A 313 -18.92 -0.82 -8.28
N VAL A 314 -20.19 -1.12 -8.44
CA VAL A 314 -20.96 -1.87 -7.43
C VAL A 314 -20.50 -3.33 -7.42
N PRO A 315 -20.27 -3.95 -6.25
CA PRO A 315 -19.96 -5.37 -6.13
C PRO A 315 -20.97 -6.23 -6.89
N GLY A 316 -20.48 -7.12 -7.75
CA GLY A 316 -21.30 -7.93 -8.64
C GLY A 316 -21.34 -7.45 -10.10
N ALA A 317 -21.01 -6.18 -10.37
CA ALA A 317 -20.83 -5.64 -11.73
C ALA A 317 -19.35 -5.53 -12.12
N MET A 318 -18.44 -6.01 -11.27
CA MET A 318 -17.01 -5.98 -11.55
C MET A 318 -16.64 -7.09 -12.52
N PRO A 319 -15.93 -6.78 -13.62
CA PRO A 319 -15.34 -7.84 -14.43
C PRO A 319 -14.45 -8.70 -13.51
N HIS A 320 -14.58 -10.01 -13.63
CA HIS A 320 -13.68 -10.94 -12.98
C HIS A 320 -12.30 -10.78 -13.62
N PHE A 321 -11.49 -9.91 -13.04
CA PHE A 321 -10.09 -9.85 -13.40
C PHE A 321 -9.41 -11.04 -12.72
N VAL A 322 -8.90 -11.95 -13.53
CA VAL A 322 -8.00 -13.02 -13.08
C VAL A 322 -6.61 -12.41 -13.19
N PRO A 323 -5.91 -12.13 -12.09
CA PRO A 323 -4.54 -11.66 -12.17
C PRO A 323 -3.71 -12.68 -12.94
N PRO A 324 -2.71 -12.23 -13.72
CA PRO A 324 -1.77 -13.14 -14.36
C PRO A 324 -1.13 -14.04 -13.30
N VAL A 325 -0.97 -15.30 -13.64
CA VAL A 325 -0.27 -16.26 -12.77
C VAL A 325 1.12 -15.69 -12.46
N PRO A 326 1.59 -15.66 -11.19
CA PRO A 326 2.91 -15.18 -10.85
C PRO A 326 3.97 -15.80 -11.77
N GLY A 327 4.74 -14.94 -12.48
CA GLY A 327 5.73 -15.38 -13.48
C GLY A 327 5.27 -15.31 -14.95
N GLU A 328 4.01 -15.13 -15.27
CA GLU A 328 3.57 -14.81 -16.63
C GLU A 328 3.70 -13.31 -16.90
N ARG A 329 4.59 -12.96 -17.83
CA ARG A 329 4.67 -11.58 -18.34
C ARG A 329 3.39 -11.27 -19.11
N VAL A 330 2.65 -10.28 -18.66
CA VAL A 330 1.60 -9.67 -19.47
C VAL A 330 2.29 -9.05 -20.69
N GLY A 331 2.11 -9.66 -21.85
CA GLY A 331 2.64 -9.10 -23.09
C GLY A 331 2.05 -7.71 -23.32
N LYS A 332 2.89 -6.76 -23.72
CA LYS A 332 2.44 -5.44 -24.18
C LYS A 332 1.32 -5.71 -25.19
N ALA A 333 0.12 -5.22 -24.88
CA ALA A 333 -0.97 -5.22 -25.85
C ALA A 333 -0.50 -4.40 -27.06
N ALA A 334 -0.50 -5.04 -28.22
CA ALA A 334 -0.11 -4.45 -29.51
C ALA A 334 -1.13 -3.41 -29.96
#